data_14dc9ac9b8cac9c25909dfa9d3d79dee
#
_entry.id   14dc9ac9b8cac9c25909dfa9d3d79dee
#
_cell.length_a   1.000
_cell.length_b   1.000
_cell.length_c   1.000
_cell.angle_alpha   90.00
_cell.angle_beta   90.00
_cell.angle_gamma   90.00
#
_symmetry.space_group_name_H-M   'P 1'
#
loop_
_entity.id
_entity.type
_entity.pdbx_description
1 polymer ?
#
loop_
_entity_poly.entity_id
_entity_poly.type
_entity_poly.pdbx_seq_one_letter_code
_entity_poly.pdbx_strand_id
1 'polypeptide(L)'
;SRVTTFNAADYAFLFSYAKKGVPFIHKPWASRVNIGGTAKIIYRQIGDFARSFGFGFDVGAQYQGKHLCLGAVVRDASSTFNAWSFSLGSTATSVFQQTGNTLPQNGLEIALPRAILGAGYKFSKEKFSFLVEGNATFTTDGQRNALVSGKVFSIDPNLGFEVGYSNTIFFRGGIGNVQKVKDFESSYITYQPNIGIGIRLRKMFIDYA
;
A
#
# COMPACT_ATOMS: atom_id res chain seq x y z
N SER A 1 -22.62 -34.68 -4.38
CA SER A 1 -21.44 -33.78 -4.55
C SER A 1 -20.87 -33.48 -3.16
N ARG A 2 -19.58 -33.73 -2.97
CA ARG A 2 -18.87 -33.44 -1.72
C ARG A 2 -18.22 -32.06 -1.84
N VAL A 3 -18.69 -31.09 -1.07
CA VAL A 3 -18.07 -29.76 -0.99
C VAL A 3 -16.92 -29.85 0.03
N THR A 4 -15.73 -29.51 -0.38
CA THR A 4 -14.56 -29.42 0.50
C THR A 4 -14.19 -27.95 0.66
N THR A 5 -14.11 -27.46 1.88
CA THR A 5 -13.66 -26.11 2.21
C THR A 5 -12.19 -26.13 2.58
N PHE A 6 -11.46 -25.09 2.26
CA PHE A 6 -10.08 -24.87 2.70
C PHE A 6 -9.93 -23.45 3.25
N ASN A 7 -8.94 -23.25 4.12
CA ASN A 7 -8.62 -21.95 4.68
C ASN A 7 -7.45 -21.32 3.93
N ALA A 8 -7.50 -20.00 3.75
CA ALA A 8 -6.36 -19.21 3.30
C ALA A 8 -5.99 -18.21 4.40
N ALA A 9 -4.69 -18.05 4.66
CA ALA A 9 -4.19 -17.14 5.66
C ALA A 9 -2.90 -16.45 5.17
N ASP A 10 -2.85 -15.13 5.33
CA ASP A 10 -1.67 -14.32 5.03
C ASP A 10 -1.20 -13.64 6.32
N TYR A 11 0.07 -13.80 6.65
CA TYR A 11 0.72 -13.18 7.79
C TYR A 11 1.86 -12.29 7.31
N ALA A 12 1.95 -11.08 7.86
CA ALA A 12 3.06 -10.18 7.61
C ALA A 12 3.63 -9.66 8.94
N PHE A 13 4.91 -9.84 9.14
CA PHE A 13 5.66 -9.31 10.27
C PHE A 13 6.50 -8.14 9.78
N LEU A 14 6.31 -6.97 10.40
CA LEU A 14 6.88 -5.70 9.99
C LEU A 14 7.77 -5.18 11.12
N PHE A 15 9.06 -5.00 10.83
CA PHE A 15 10.03 -4.43 11.75
C PHE A 15 10.48 -3.08 11.22
N SER A 16 10.05 -2.01 11.88
CA SER A 16 10.27 -0.65 11.41
C SER A 16 11.23 0.11 12.33
N TYR A 17 12.14 0.87 11.72
CA TYR A 17 13.01 1.80 12.41
C TYR A 17 12.91 3.18 11.75
N ALA A 18 12.76 4.23 12.55
CA ALA A 18 12.72 5.60 12.07
C ALA A 18 13.58 6.52 12.94
N LYS A 19 14.22 7.49 12.29
CA LYS A 19 15.05 8.49 12.94
C LYS A 19 14.67 9.90 12.49
N LYS A 20 14.62 10.80 13.44
CA LYS A 20 14.43 12.22 13.20
C LYS A 20 15.76 12.86 12.76
N GLY A 21 15.71 13.67 11.73
CA GLY A 21 16.88 14.31 11.13
C GLY A 21 17.58 13.39 10.12
N VAL A 22 18.30 14.01 9.19
CA VAL A 22 19.15 13.29 8.25
C VAL A 22 20.54 13.22 8.87
N PRO A 23 21.09 12.01 9.12
CA PRO A 23 22.44 11.86 9.65
C PRO A 23 23.44 12.55 8.72
N PHE A 24 24.46 13.15 9.31
CA PHE A 24 25.58 13.83 8.62
C PHE A 24 25.22 15.16 7.91
N ILE A 25 23.95 15.61 7.90
CA ILE A 25 23.57 16.90 7.34
C ILE A 25 23.24 17.87 8.47
N HIS A 26 24.08 18.88 8.67
CA HIS A 26 23.96 19.88 9.75
C HIS A 26 23.20 21.14 9.31
N LYS A 27 22.31 21.06 8.33
CA LYS A 27 21.49 22.19 7.87
C LYS A 27 20.15 22.27 8.63
N PRO A 28 19.58 23.46 8.86
CA PRO A 28 18.35 23.63 9.63
C PRO A 28 17.14 22.84 9.09
N TRP A 29 17.06 22.64 7.78
CA TRP A 29 15.98 21.84 7.18
C TRP A 29 16.10 20.33 7.46
N ALA A 30 17.34 19.84 7.66
CA ALA A 30 17.59 18.40 7.88
C ALA A 30 16.96 17.90 9.19
N SER A 31 16.83 18.75 10.20
CA SER A 31 16.14 18.41 11.45
C SER A 31 14.62 18.24 11.31
N ARG A 32 14.05 18.70 10.20
CA ARG A 32 12.63 18.58 9.86
C ARG A 32 12.34 17.37 8.97
N VAL A 33 13.35 16.64 8.54
CA VAL A 33 13.22 15.42 7.75
C VAL A 33 13.31 14.23 8.69
N ASN A 34 12.36 13.31 8.60
CA ASN A 34 12.41 12.01 9.25
C ASN A 34 12.70 10.96 8.18
N ILE A 35 13.57 10.02 8.47
CA ILE A 35 13.88 8.89 7.58
C ILE A 35 13.57 7.59 8.30
N GLY A 36 13.15 6.59 7.56
CA GLY A 36 12.83 5.28 8.13
C GLY A 36 12.90 4.17 7.11
N GLY A 37 12.92 2.96 7.63
CA GLY A 37 12.85 1.74 6.85
C GLY A 37 12.11 0.65 7.60
N THR A 38 11.56 -0.29 6.86
CA THR A 38 10.81 -1.43 7.36
C THR A 38 11.30 -2.69 6.69
N ALA A 39 11.68 -3.70 7.47
CA ALA A 39 11.89 -5.06 7.00
C ALA A 39 10.56 -5.82 7.12
N LYS A 40 10.22 -6.60 6.09
CA LYS A 40 8.99 -7.39 6.00
C LYS A 40 9.32 -8.85 5.89
N ILE A 41 8.65 -9.68 6.69
CA ILE A 41 8.62 -11.12 6.55
C ILE A 41 7.17 -11.50 6.26
N ILE A 42 6.94 -12.23 5.18
CA ILE A 42 5.61 -12.60 4.72
C ILE A 42 5.50 -14.12 4.73
N TYR A 43 4.44 -14.63 5.33
CA TYR A 43 4.09 -16.04 5.29
C TYR A 43 2.65 -16.20 4.82
N ARG A 44 2.44 -16.97 3.77
CA ARG A 44 1.12 -17.21 3.18
C ARG A 44 0.86 -18.71 3.14
N GLN A 45 -0.37 -19.10 3.42
CA GLN A 45 -0.80 -20.47 3.36
C GLN A 45 -2.17 -20.57 2.68
N ILE A 46 -2.31 -21.48 1.74
CA ILE A 46 -3.57 -21.78 1.07
C ILE A 46 -3.85 -23.25 1.26
N GLY A 47 -4.80 -23.57 2.13
CA GLY A 47 -5.06 -24.95 2.55
C GLY A 47 -3.79 -25.64 3.03
N ASP A 48 -3.71 -26.95 2.74
CA ASP A 48 -2.52 -27.76 3.03
C ASP A 48 -1.62 -27.92 1.78
N PHE A 49 -2.02 -27.33 0.65
CA PHE A 49 -1.39 -27.60 -0.64
C PHE A 49 -0.45 -26.51 -1.16
N ALA A 50 -0.53 -25.29 -0.61
CA ALA A 50 0.36 -24.20 -1.01
C ALA A 50 0.82 -23.38 0.17
N ARG A 51 2.12 -23.07 0.22
CA ARG A 51 2.74 -22.20 1.21
C ARG A 51 3.74 -21.28 0.53
N SER A 52 3.86 -20.08 1.04
CA SER A 52 4.86 -19.14 0.57
C SER A 52 5.56 -18.48 1.74
N PHE A 53 6.86 -18.28 1.59
CA PHE A 53 7.67 -17.47 2.47
C PHE A 53 8.34 -16.36 1.68
N GLY A 54 8.25 -15.13 2.19
CA GLY A 54 8.79 -13.97 1.50
C GLY A 54 9.43 -12.97 2.44
N PHE A 55 10.26 -12.11 1.84
CA PHE A 55 10.86 -10.97 2.54
C PHE A 55 10.99 -9.78 1.60
N GLY A 56 11.03 -8.59 2.17
CA GLY A 56 11.20 -7.34 1.43
C GLY A 56 11.53 -6.18 2.34
N PHE A 57 11.84 -5.03 1.74
CA PHE A 57 12.17 -3.81 2.46
C PHE A 57 11.42 -2.61 1.90
N ASP A 58 10.97 -1.73 2.80
CA ASP A 58 10.43 -0.43 2.48
C ASP A 58 11.37 0.64 3.04
N VAL A 59 11.53 1.74 2.32
CA VAL A 59 12.27 2.91 2.81
C VAL A 59 11.46 4.17 2.56
N GLY A 60 11.59 5.15 3.44
CA GLY A 60 10.84 6.38 3.30
C GLY A 60 11.50 7.57 3.98
N ALA A 61 11.10 8.74 3.53
CA ALA A 61 11.45 10.02 4.11
C ALA A 61 10.23 10.92 4.20
N GLN A 62 10.14 11.72 5.26
CA GLN A 62 9.08 12.67 5.47
C GLN A 62 9.65 14.00 5.92
N TYR A 63 9.30 15.08 5.25
CA TYR A 63 9.57 16.44 5.68
C TYR A 63 8.34 17.03 6.39
N GLN A 64 8.54 17.59 7.57
CA GLN A 64 7.49 18.25 8.36
C GLN A 64 7.83 19.72 8.57
N GLY A 65 7.28 20.59 7.72
CA GLY A 65 7.29 22.03 7.90
C GLY A 65 6.16 22.53 8.81
N LYS A 66 6.04 23.85 8.93
CA LYS A 66 4.96 24.48 9.73
C LYS A 66 3.60 24.22 9.08
N HIS A 67 3.51 24.36 7.78
CA HIS A 67 2.29 24.15 6.98
C HIS A 67 2.45 23.06 5.94
N LEU A 68 3.60 22.99 5.29
CA LEU A 68 3.91 22.01 4.24
C LEU A 68 4.44 20.71 4.85
N CYS A 69 3.85 19.59 4.43
CA CYS A 69 4.32 18.24 4.69
C CYS A 69 4.63 17.58 3.34
N LEU A 70 5.79 16.94 3.23
CA LEU A 70 6.14 16.16 2.05
C LEU A 70 6.51 14.75 2.49
N GLY A 71 6.17 13.76 1.67
CA GLY A 71 6.49 12.37 1.90
C GLY A 71 6.98 11.69 0.64
N ALA A 72 7.95 10.81 0.79
CA ALA A 72 8.41 9.91 -0.25
C ALA A 72 8.63 8.53 0.36
N VAL A 73 8.05 7.50 -0.24
CA VAL A 73 8.21 6.11 0.19
C VAL A 73 8.49 5.26 -1.05
N VAL A 74 9.49 4.39 -0.95
CA VAL A 74 9.69 3.30 -1.90
C VAL A 74 9.30 2.02 -1.19
N ARG A 75 8.18 1.44 -1.58
CA ARG A 75 7.77 0.12 -1.14
C ARG A 75 8.44 -0.94 -1.99
N ASP A 76 8.72 -2.07 -1.36
CA ASP A 76 9.39 -3.19 -1.99
C ASP A 76 10.73 -2.76 -2.66
N ALA A 77 11.51 -1.89 -1.96
CA ALA A 77 12.70 -1.24 -2.50
C ALA A 77 13.79 -2.22 -2.99
N SER A 78 13.86 -3.39 -2.38
CA SER A 78 14.72 -4.51 -2.80
C SER A 78 14.02 -5.50 -3.72
N SER A 79 12.80 -5.22 -4.19
CA SER A 79 11.77 -6.17 -4.54
C SER A 79 11.35 -7.03 -3.33
N THR A 80 10.10 -7.50 -3.31
CA THR A 80 9.67 -8.49 -2.32
C THR A 80 9.61 -9.84 -3.01
N PHE A 81 10.37 -10.79 -2.48
CA PHE A 81 10.46 -12.14 -3.02
C PHE A 81 9.55 -13.04 -2.19
N ASN A 82 8.66 -13.80 -2.84
CA ASN A 82 7.83 -14.82 -2.23
C ASN A 82 8.13 -16.17 -2.90
N ALA A 83 8.75 -17.07 -2.15
CA ALA A 83 9.02 -18.43 -2.62
C ALA A 83 7.82 -19.32 -2.32
N TRP A 84 7.16 -19.79 -3.35
CA TRP A 84 6.02 -20.69 -3.26
C TRP A 84 6.47 -22.14 -3.32
N SER A 85 5.89 -22.95 -2.41
CA SER A 85 6.01 -24.40 -2.38
C SER A 85 4.63 -25.01 -2.45
N PHE A 86 4.46 -25.95 -3.39
CA PHE A 86 3.21 -26.68 -3.59
C PHE A 86 3.37 -28.15 -3.21
N SER A 87 2.41 -28.67 -2.44
CA SER A 87 2.34 -30.07 -2.01
C SER A 87 0.93 -30.59 -2.26
N LEU A 88 0.71 -31.11 -3.46
CA LEU A 88 -0.58 -31.66 -3.83
C LEU A 88 -0.69 -33.12 -3.39
N GLY A 89 -1.78 -33.48 -2.71
CA GLY A 89 -2.10 -34.87 -2.42
C GLY A 89 -2.41 -35.67 -3.69
N SER A 90 -2.34 -36.99 -3.60
CA SER A 90 -2.57 -37.90 -4.74
C SER A 90 -3.91 -37.68 -5.45
N THR A 91 -4.97 -37.39 -4.70
CA THR A 91 -6.30 -37.09 -5.26
C THR A 91 -6.30 -35.81 -6.11
N ALA A 92 -5.69 -34.72 -5.61
CA ALA A 92 -5.58 -33.48 -6.38
C ALA A 92 -4.73 -33.67 -7.62
N THR A 93 -3.60 -34.36 -7.49
CA THR A 93 -2.72 -34.67 -8.63
C THR A 93 -3.46 -35.46 -9.73
N SER A 94 -4.26 -36.46 -9.36
CA SER A 94 -5.02 -37.23 -10.33
C SER A 94 -6.10 -36.40 -11.06
N VAL A 95 -6.76 -35.50 -10.34
CA VAL A 95 -7.74 -34.58 -10.95
C VAL A 95 -7.09 -33.64 -11.96
N PHE A 96 -5.93 -33.06 -11.64
CA PHE A 96 -5.19 -32.20 -12.58
C PHE A 96 -4.80 -32.99 -13.85
N GLN A 97 -4.32 -34.21 -13.69
CA GLN A 97 -3.96 -35.06 -14.81
C GLN A 97 -5.18 -35.43 -15.67
N GLN A 98 -6.31 -35.80 -15.09
CA GLN A 98 -7.53 -36.15 -15.79
C GLN A 98 -8.16 -34.98 -16.54
N THR A 99 -8.01 -33.77 -16.02
CA THR A 99 -8.53 -32.53 -16.65
C THR A 99 -7.56 -31.90 -17.64
N GLY A 100 -6.39 -32.50 -17.87
CA GLY A 100 -5.37 -31.98 -18.80
C GLY A 100 -4.72 -30.68 -18.31
N ASN A 101 -4.89 -30.31 -17.04
CA ASN A 101 -4.26 -29.13 -16.44
C ASN A 101 -2.83 -29.43 -16.00
N THR A 102 -1.96 -28.44 -16.11
CA THR A 102 -0.60 -28.53 -15.57
C THR A 102 -0.59 -28.43 -14.05
N LEU A 103 0.19 -29.28 -13.41
CA LEU A 103 0.41 -29.21 -11.98
C LEU A 103 1.11 -27.89 -11.59
N PRO A 104 0.67 -27.18 -10.54
CA PRO A 104 1.40 -26.03 -10.04
C PRO A 104 2.80 -26.47 -9.59
N GLN A 105 3.79 -25.71 -10.00
CA GLN A 105 5.20 -25.94 -9.64
C GLN A 105 5.66 -24.91 -8.65
N ASN A 106 6.65 -25.29 -7.83
CA ASN A 106 7.33 -24.34 -6.96
C ASN A 106 7.90 -23.18 -7.76
N GLY A 107 7.73 -21.97 -7.29
CA GLY A 107 8.08 -20.78 -8.03
C GLY A 107 8.43 -19.60 -7.14
N LEU A 108 9.01 -18.59 -7.75
CA LEU A 108 9.34 -17.32 -7.12
C LEU A 108 8.42 -16.24 -7.68
N GLU A 109 7.62 -15.65 -6.81
CA GLU A 109 6.82 -14.45 -7.08
C GLU A 109 7.62 -13.23 -6.65
N ILE A 110 7.73 -12.24 -7.53
CA ILE A 110 8.48 -11.01 -7.26
C ILE A 110 7.52 -9.82 -7.34
N ALA A 111 7.39 -9.09 -6.23
CA ALA A 111 6.72 -7.80 -6.22
C ALA A 111 7.74 -6.70 -6.53
N LEU A 112 7.51 -5.97 -7.62
CA LEU A 112 8.39 -4.90 -8.08
C LEU A 112 8.27 -3.65 -7.19
N PRO A 113 9.35 -2.84 -7.12
CA PRO A 113 9.35 -1.59 -6.38
C PRO A 113 8.27 -0.63 -6.88
N ARG A 114 7.65 0.09 -5.93
CA ARG A 114 6.74 1.21 -6.22
C ARG A 114 7.10 2.41 -5.37
N ALA A 115 7.13 3.58 -6.00
CA ALA A 115 7.37 4.84 -5.33
C ALA A 115 6.04 5.55 -5.05
N ILE A 116 5.90 6.11 -3.86
CA ILE A 116 4.76 6.94 -3.45
C ILE A 116 5.30 8.30 -3.06
N LEU A 117 4.83 9.34 -3.73
CA LEU A 117 5.16 10.73 -3.41
C LEU A 117 3.90 11.42 -2.92
N GLY A 118 4.02 12.15 -1.83
CA GLY A 118 2.91 12.86 -1.22
C GLY A 118 3.27 14.29 -0.83
N ALA A 119 2.30 15.20 -0.95
CA ALA A 119 2.38 16.56 -0.46
C ALA A 119 1.10 16.92 0.26
N GLY A 120 1.22 17.48 1.47
CA GLY A 120 0.10 17.93 2.27
C GLY A 120 0.31 19.36 2.77
N TYR A 121 -0.77 20.10 2.86
CA TYR A 121 -0.78 21.44 3.43
C TYR A 121 -1.74 21.49 4.62
N LYS A 122 -1.20 21.86 5.78
CA LYS A 122 -1.97 21.97 7.03
C LYS A 122 -2.02 23.41 7.52
N PHE A 123 -3.18 23.84 7.97
CA PHE A 123 -3.38 25.11 8.64
C PHE A 123 -4.44 24.97 9.76
N SER A 124 -4.42 25.89 10.70
CA SER A 124 -5.39 25.91 11.81
C SER A 124 -5.91 27.31 12.02
N LYS A 125 -7.20 27.42 12.31
CA LYS A 125 -7.86 28.67 12.67
C LYS A 125 -8.77 28.39 13.86
N GLU A 126 -8.50 29.07 14.98
CA GLU A 126 -9.22 28.89 16.25
C GLU A 126 -9.26 27.41 16.68
N LYS A 127 -10.45 26.81 16.71
CA LYS A 127 -10.69 25.41 17.09
C LYS A 127 -10.60 24.44 15.91
N PHE A 128 -10.48 24.95 14.70
CA PHE A 128 -10.45 24.13 13.48
C PHE A 128 -9.03 23.88 13.00
N SER A 129 -8.77 22.67 12.56
CA SER A 129 -7.58 22.28 11.82
C SER A 129 -7.98 21.74 10.45
N PHE A 130 -7.19 22.04 9.45
CA PHE A 130 -7.42 21.62 8.06
C PHE A 130 -6.14 21.00 7.53
N LEU A 131 -6.28 19.89 6.84
CA LEU A 131 -5.23 19.24 6.05
C LEU A 131 -5.81 18.91 4.69
N VAL A 132 -5.07 19.26 3.64
CA VAL A 132 -5.32 18.77 2.27
C VAL A 132 -4.07 18.05 1.84
N GLU A 133 -4.22 16.87 1.25
CA GLU A 133 -3.13 16.00 0.85
C GLU A 133 -3.37 15.42 -0.54
N GLY A 134 -2.34 15.45 -1.38
CA GLY A 134 -2.30 14.78 -2.66
C GLY A 134 -1.14 13.80 -2.70
N ASN A 135 -1.39 12.59 -3.21
CA ASN A 135 -0.39 11.55 -3.37
C ASN A 135 -0.39 11.01 -4.80
N ALA A 136 0.75 10.52 -5.25
CA ALA A 136 0.88 9.81 -6.50
C ALA A 136 1.70 8.54 -6.28
N THR A 137 1.14 7.40 -6.67
CA THR A 137 1.81 6.10 -6.65
C THR A 137 2.33 5.79 -8.05
N PHE A 138 3.64 5.57 -8.14
CA PHE A 138 4.36 5.22 -9.36
C PHE A 138 4.69 3.72 -9.31
N THR A 139 4.30 2.99 -10.34
CA THR A 139 4.58 1.56 -10.48
C THR A 139 5.29 1.29 -11.80
N THR A 140 6.16 0.27 -11.82
CA THR A 140 6.97 -0.12 -12.98
C THR A 140 6.64 -1.54 -13.47
N ASP A 141 5.51 -2.08 -13.05
CA ASP A 141 5.07 -3.45 -13.33
C ASP A 141 4.20 -3.57 -14.61
N GLY A 142 4.33 -2.59 -15.51
CA GLY A 142 3.65 -2.58 -16.79
C GLY A 142 2.37 -1.75 -16.82
N GLN A 143 1.56 -2.00 -17.84
CA GLN A 143 0.34 -1.24 -18.07
C GLN A 143 -0.76 -1.66 -17.09
N ARG A 144 -1.27 -0.69 -16.34
CA ARG A 144 -2.37 -0.85 -15.39
C ARG A 144 -3.58 0.00 -15.78
N ASN A 145 -4.75 -0.31 -15.25
CA ASN A 145 -5.91 0.55 -15.34
C ASN A 145 -5.77 1.72 -14.33
N ALA A 146 -4.88 2.65 -14.63
CA ALA A 146 -4.64 3.87 -13.85
C ALA A 146 -4.95 5.10 -14.71
N LEU A 147 -5.08 6.27 -14.08
CA LEU A 147 -5.36 7.52 -14.79
C LEU A 147 -4.30 7.81 -15.86
N VAL A 148 -3.04 7.63 -15.51
CA VAL A 148 -1.91 7.70 -16.45
C VAL A 148 -1.27 6.33 -16.52
N SER A 149 -1.33 5.69 -17.68
CA SER A 149 -0.81 4.36 -17.88
C SER A 149 0.00 4.30 -19.17
N GLY A 150 1.26 3.89 -19.05
CA GLY A 150 2.19 3.66 -20.14
C GLY A 150 2.62 2.19 -20.21
N LYS A 151 3.41 1.85 -21.21
CA LYS A 151 3.92 0.47 -21.38
C LYS A 151 4.85 0.04 -20.24
N VAL A 152 5.55 0.99 -19.61
CA VAL A 152 6.61 0.73 -18.63
C VAL A 152 6.23 1.20 -17.23
N PHE A 153 5.44 2.27 -17.12
CA PHE A 153 5.06 2.84 -15.83
C PHE A 153 3.59 3.27 -15.80
N SER A 154 3.01 3.28 -14.62
CA SER A 154 1.67 3.78 -14.35
C SER A 154 1.69 4.72 -13.14
N ILE A 155 0.79 5.72 -13.14
CA ILE A 155 0.64 6.67 -12.04
C ILE A 155 -0.81 6.62 -11.57
N ASP A 156 -0.96 6.36 -10.26
CA ASP A 156 -2.25 6.36 -9.57
C ASP A 156 -2.29 7.53 -8.57
N PRO A 157 -2.98 8.63 -8.93
CA PRO A 157 -3.13 9.77 -8.05
C PRO A 157 -4.28 9.56 -7.06
N ASN A 158 -4.12 10.13 -5.86
CA ASN A 158 -5.20 10.26 -4.90
C ASN A 158 -5.15 11.61 -4.19
N LEU A 159 -6.32 12.08 -3.74
CA LEU A 159 -6.50 13.35 -3.07
C LEU A 159 -7.36 13.14 -1.83
N GLY A 160 -6.96 13.77 -0.72
CA GLY A 160 -7.70 13.70 0.53
C GLY A 160 -7.70 15.01 1.29
N PHE A 161 -8.64 15.13 2.21
CA PHE A 161 -8.69 16.22 3.16
C PHE A 161 -9.11 15.73 4.55
N GLU A 162 -8.70 16.47 5.57
CA GLU A 162 -9.14 16.30 6.94
C GLU A 162 -9.55 17.64 7.53
N VAL A 163 -10.69 17.66 8.22
CA VAL A 163 -11.15 18.78 9.03
C VAL A 163 -11.24 18.31 10.47
N GLY A 164 -10.43 18.89 11.35
CA GLY A 164 -10.43 18.61 12.78
C GLY A 164 -11.12 19.73 13.58
N TYR A 165 -11.88 19.36 14.61
CA TYR A 165 -12.48 20.30 15.57
C TYR A 165 -11.94 20.05 16.98
N SER A 166 -11.45 21.11 17.61
CA SER A 166 -10.86 21.12 18.97
C SER A 166 -9.85 20.00 19.22
N ASN A 167 -9.16 19.55 18.15
CA ASN A 167 -8.21 18.43 18.21
C ASN A 167 -8.81 17.14 18.82
N THR A 168 -10.13 17.00 18.74
CA THR A 168 -10.90 15.90 19.33
C THR A 168 -11.64 15.10 18.27
N ILE A 169 -12.34 15.77 17.36
CA ILE A 169 -13.13 15.12 16.30
C ILE A 169 -12.49 15.46 14.97
N PHE A 170 -12.39 14.47 14.09
CA PHE A 170 -11.80 14.61 12.76
C PHE A 170 -12.75 14.01 11.73
N PHE A 171 -13.03 14.76 10.69
CA PHE A 171 -13.75 14.30 9.51
C PHE A 171 -12.79 14.25 8.34
N ARG A 172 -12.82 13.16 7.58
CA ARG A 172 -11.94 12.92 6.44
C ARG A 172 -12.73 12.58 5.21
N GLY A 173 -12.26 13.02 4.08
CA GLY A 173 -12.80 12.62 2.79
C GLY A 173 -11.68 12.56 1.77
N GLY A 174 -11.90 11.76 0.73
CA GLY A 174 -10.91 11.62 -0.32
C GLY A 174 -11.43 10.90 -1.54
N ILE A 175 -10.63 10.95 -2.58
CA ILE A 175 -10.84 10.26 -3.85
C ILE A 175 -9.55 9.56 -4.21
N GLY A 176 -9.63 8.28 -4.52
CA GLY A 176 -8.52 7.48 -4.99
C GLY A 176 -8.96 6.45 -6.01
N ASN A 177 -8.04 5.60 -6.43
CA ASN A 177 -8.27 4.54 -7.40
C ASN A 177 -8.93 5.07 -8.69
N VAL A 178 -8.37 6.18 -9.21
CA VAL A 178 -8.86 6.82 -10.43
C VAL A 178 -8.38 6.02 -11.63
N GLN A 179 -9.30 5.36 -12.33
CA GLN A 179 -8.99 4.45 -13.43
C GLN A 179 -9.65 4.92 -14.71
N LYS A 180 -8.94 4.76 -15.82
CA LYS A 180 -9.50 4.91 -17.15
C LYS A 180 -9.84 3.53 -17.71
N VAL A 181 -11.12 3.20 -17.70
CA VAL A 181 -11.63 1.93 -18.25
C VAL A 181 -11.97 2.14 -19.71
N LYS A 182 -11.45 1.26 -20.58
CA LYS A 182 -11.79 1.23 -22.01
C LYS A 182 -12.74 0.07 -22.24
N ASP A 183 -13.91 0.36 -22.74
CA ASP A 183 -14.84 -0.61 -23.26
C ASP A 183 -14.76 -0.63 -24.80
N PHE A 184 -15.41 -1.57 -25.46
CA PHE A 184 -15.34 -1.74 -26.92
C PHE A 184 -15.79 -0.50 -27.68
N GLU A 185 -16.71 0.31 -27.15
CA GLU A 185 -17.27 1.49 -27.83
C GLU A 185 -16.98 2.82 -27.14
N SER A 186 -16.50 2.80 -25.88
CA SER A 186 -16.31 4.01 -25.09
C SER A 186 -15.17 3.91 -24.08
N SER A 187 -14.73 5.05 -23.57
CA SER A 187 -13.84 5.09 -22.40
C SER A 187 -14.46 5.96 -21.32
N TYR A 188 -14.44 5.50 -20.08
CA TYR A 188 -14.94 6.24 -18.94
C TYR A 188 -13.97 6.21 -17.78
N ILE A 189 -14.11 7.18 -16.88
CA ILE A 189 -13.28 7.27 -15.66
C ILE A 189 -14.09 6.73 -14.49
N THR A 190 -13.50 5.83 -13.74
CA THR A 190 -13.99 5.37 -12.45
C THR A 190 -13.12 5.94 -11.34
N TYR A 191 -13.69 6.14 -10.17
CA TYR A 191 -12.98 6.57 -8.98
C TYR A 191 -13.64 5.99 -7.72
N GLN A 192 -12.90 5.93 -6.64
CA GLN A 192 -13.38 5.44 -5.34
C GLN A 192 -13.40 6.60 -4.35
N PRO A 193 -14.58 7.09 -3.94
CA PRO A 193 -14.71 8.03 -2.84
C PRO A 193 -14.49 7.32 -1.51
N ASN A 194 -13.87 8.00 -0.55
CA ASN A 194 -13.64 7.52 0.80
C ASN A 194 -14.09 8.59 1.80
N ILE A 195 -14.73 8.16 2.89
CA ILE A 195 -15.17 9.03 3.98
C ILE A 195 -14.76 8.38 5.29
N GLY A 196 -14.27 9.17 6.24
CA GLY A 196 -13.87 8.67 7.55
C GLY A 196 -14.14 9.67 8.65
N ILE A 197 -14.27 9.15 9.86
CA ILE A 197 -14.38 9.92 11.10
C ILE A 197 -13.37 9.43 12.11
N GLY A 198 -12.71 10.36 12.80
CA GLY A 198 -11.76 10.06 13.87
C GLY A 198 -12.15 10.77 15.16
N ILE A 199 -11.91 10.14 16.30
CA ILE A 199 -12.11 10.70 17.62
C ILE A 199 -10.83 10.50 18.44
N ARG A 200 -10.30 11.59 19.01
CA ARG A 200 -9.17 11.55 19.92
C ARG A 200 -9.65 11.70 21.37
N LEU A 201 -9.42 10.68 22.18
CA LEU A 201 -9.74 10.63 23.60
C LEU A 201 -8.43 10.60 24.40
N ARG A 202 -7.93 11.74 24.83
CA ARG A 202 -6.63 11.88 25.54
C ARG A 202 -5.46 11.28 24.75
N LYS A 203 -5.04 10.05 25.09
CA LYS A 203 -3.91 9.33 24.47
C LYS A 203 -4.38 8.29 23.42
N MET A 204 -5.67 8.05 23.32
CA MET A 204 -6.26 7.07 22.40
C MET A 204 -6.85 7.78 21.19
N PHE A 205 -6.68 7.19 20.02
CA PHE A 205 -7.26 7.65 18.77
C PHE A 205 -8.08 6.51 18.19
N ILE A 206 -9.33 6.78 17.84
CA ILE A 206 -10.24 5.80 17.21
C ILE A 206 -10.64 6.37 15.85
N ASP A 207 -10.36 5.61 14.81
CA ASP A 207 -10.70 5.94 13.43
C ASP A 207 -11.65 4.91 12.86
N TYR A 208 -12.61 5.38 12.08
CA TYR A 208 -13.49 4.58 11.26
C TYR A 208 -13.55 5.17 9.85
N ALA A 209 -13.34 4.31 8.80
CA ALA A 209 -13.35 4.69 7.39
C ALA A 209 -14.01 3.62 6.53
#